data_4778dd079a5ff2e8f0b41a2324177c95
#
_entry.id   4778dd079a5ff2e8f0b41a2324177c95
#
_cell.length_a   1.000
_cell.length_b   1.000
_cell.length_c   1.000
_cell.angle_alpha   90.00
_cell.angle_beta   90.00
_cell.angle_gamma   90.00
#
_symmetry.space_group_name_H-M   'P 1'
#
loop_
_entity.id
_entity.type
_entity.pdbx_description
1 polymer ?
#
loop_
_entity_poly.entity_id
_entity_poly.type
_entity_poly.pdbx_seq_one_letter_code
_entity_poly.pdbx_strand_id
1 'polypeptide(L)' 'MAGPTVLTLEVRESNYAAIALYGSRGFRGEGRRKNYYDHPKEDAIIMTKEFGAAEAEAQQ' A
#
# COMPACT_ATOMS: atom_id res chain seq x y z
N MET A 1 13.29 7.85 -19.80
CA MET A 1 11.83 7.92 -19.92
C MET A 1 11.18 7.29 -18.71
N ALA A 2 10.28 8.01 -18.08
CA ALA A 2 9.61 7.49 -16.89
C ALA A 2 8.38 6.69 -17.31
N GLY A 3 8.36 5.43 -16.92
CA GLY A 3 7.18 4.61 -17.09
C GLY A 3 6.30 4.69 -15.86
N PRO A 4 5.21 3.93 -15.82
CA PRO A 4 4.40 3.87 -14.62
C PRO A 4 5.22 3.31 -13.46
N THR A 5 4.97 3.85 -12.28
CA THR A 5 5.60 3.40 -11.06
C THR A 5 4.53 2.75 -10.18
N VAL A 6 4.90 1.64 -9.58
CA VAL A 6 3.99 0.95 -8.66
C VAL A 6 4.63 0.94 -7.29
N LEU A 7 3.89 1.40 -6.30
CA LEU A 7 4.31 1.33 -4.91
C LEU A 7 3.45 0.29 -4.20
N THR A 8 4.11 -0.60 -3.48
CA THR A 8 3.42 -1.62 -2.70
C THR A 8 3.89 -1.51 -1.27
N LEU A 9 2.94 -1.59 -0.34
CA LEU A 9 3.27 -1.56 1.08
C LEU A 9 2.40 -2.56 1.83
N GLU A 10 2.84 -2.93 3.03
CA GLU A 10 2.09 -3.82 3.89
C GLU A 10 1.69 -3.07 5.15
N VAL A 11 0.45 -3.25 5.58
CA VAL A 11 -0.03 -2.70 6.84
C VAL A 11 -0.70 -3.79 7.64
N ARG A 12 -0.66 -3.67 8.98
CA ARG A 12 -1.38 -4.61 9.83
C ARG A 12 -2.86 -4.50 9.53
N GLU A 13 -3.55 -5.64 9.51
CA GLU A 13 -4.98 -5.63 9.20
C GLU A 13 -5.79 -4.84 10.22
N SER A 14 -5.29 -4.70 11.44
CA SER A 14 -5.99 -3.93 12.48
C SER A 14 -5.65 -2.44 12.43
N ASN A 15 -4.73 -2.04 11.57
CA ASN A 15 -4.34 -0.63 11.50
C ASN A 15 -5.29 0.11 10.58
N TYR A 16 -6.52 0.32 11.08
CA TYR A 16 -7.58 0.93 10.28
C TYR A 16 -7.23 2.34 9.85
N ALA A 17 -6.52 3.07 10.70
CA ALA A 17 -6.13 4.44 10.36
C ALA A 17 -5.19 4.47 9.16
N ALA A 18 -4.22 3.57 9.13
CA ALA A 18 -3.29 3.52 8.01
C ALA A 18 -4.01 3.07 6.74
N ILE A 19 -4.89 2.07 6.86
CA ILE A 19 -5.64 1.57 5.71
C ILE A 19 -6.49 2.71 5.12
N ALA A 20 -7.16 3.47 6.00
CA ALA A 20 -7.97 4.59 5.54
C ALA A 20 -7.11 5.67 4.91
N LEU A 21 -5.96 5.97 5.51
CA LEU A 21 -5.07 6.99 5.00
C LEU A 21 -4.57 6.64 3.61
N TYR A 22 -4.04 5.44 3.45
CA TYR A 22 -3.52 5.02 2.15
C TYR A 22 -4.63 4.87 1.12
N GLY A 23 -5.79 4.37 1.56
CA GLY A 23 -6.95 4.29 0.67
C GLY A 23 -7.35 5.66 0.14
N SER A 24 -7.31 6.68 1.00
CA SER A 24 -7.66 8.03 0.58
C SER A 24 -6.61 8.61 -0.38
N ARG A 25 -5.42 8.04 -0.40
CA ARG A 25 -4.35 8.47 -1.29
C ARG A 25 -4.29 7.64 -2.58
N GLY A 26 -5.28 6.78 -2.79
CA GLY A 26 -5.38 6.02 -4.02
C GLY A 26 -4.77 4.63 -3.96
N PHE A 27 -4.31 4.20 -2.81
CA PHE A 27 -3.86 2.82 -2.66
C PHE A 27 -5.06 1.89 -2.58
N ARG A 28 -4.90 0.71 -3.11
CA ARG A 28 -5.96 -0.30 -3.08
C ARG A 28 -5.44 -1.57 -2.44
N GLY A 29 -6.31 -2.22 -1.69
CA GLY A 29 -5.98 -3.52 -1.13
C GLY A 29 -5.96 -4.56 -2.23
N GLU A 30 -4.86 -5.25 -2.40
CA GLU A 30 -4.72 -6.22 -3.47
C GLU A 30 -4.44 -7.62 -2.97
N GLY A 31 -4.13 -7.79 -1.71
CA GLY A 31 -3.84 -9.10 -1.20
C GLY A 31 -3.61 -9.08 0.28
N ARG A 32 -3.24 -10.22 0.79
CA ARG A 32 -3.07 -10.42 2.21
C ARG A 32 -1.94 -11.41 2.41
N ARG A 33 -1.04 -11.11 3.34
CA ARG A 33 -0.02 -12.05 3.77
C ARG A 33 -0.43 -12.59 5.12
N LYS A 34 -0.66 -13.89 5.18
CA LYS A 34 -1.08 -14.54 6.42
C LYS A 34 0.04 -14.52 7.45
N ASN A 35 -0.30 -14.15 8.66
CA ASN A 35 0.61 -14.21 9.81
C ASN A 35 1.93 -13.50 9.55
N TYR A 36 1.85 -12.36 8.86
CA TYR A 36 3.04 -11.61 8.47
C TYR A 36 3.69 -10.94 9.67
N TYR A 37 2.90 -10.44 10.59
CA TYR A 37 3.39 -9.79 11.80
C TYR A 37 3.34 -10.76 12.96
N ASP A 38 4.25 -10.52 13.91
CA ASP A 38 4.31 -11.31 15.12
C ASP A 38 4.24 -10.32 16.28
N HIS A 39 3.70 -10.62 17.40
CA HIS A 39 3.60 -9.76 18.58
C HIS A 39 2.77 -8.50 18.38
N PRO A 40 1.47 -8.58 18.16
CA PRO A 40 0.68 -9.80 18.04
C PRO A 40 0.70 -10.33 16.62
N LYS A 41 0.34 -11.58 16.51
CA LYS A 41 0.27 -12.22 15.21
C LYS A 41 -0.91 -11.65 14.44
N GLU A 42 -0.64 -11.17 13.26
CA GLU A 42 -1.65 -10.56 12.41
C GLU A 42 -1.29 -10.73 10.96
N ASP A 43 -2.30 -10.71 10.12
CA ASP A 43 -2.07 -10.68 8.69
C ASP A 43 -1.68 -9.26 8.26
N ALA A 44 -0.98 -9.18 7.16
CA ALA A 44 -0.70 -7.91 6.51
C ALA A 44 -1.67 -7.74 5.35
N ILE A 45 -2.16 -6.52 5.20
CA ILE A 45 -2.91 -6.14 3.99
C ILE A 45 -1.90 -5.53 3.04
N ILE A 46 -1.87 -6.04 1.83
CA ILE A 46 -0.97 -5.53 0.79
C ILE A 46 -1.72 -4.46 0.04
N MET A 47 -1.18 -3.26 0.02
CA MET A 47 -1.81 -2.13 -0.64
C MET A 47 -0.89 -1.62 -1.73
N THR A 48 -1.47 -1.32 -2.87
CA THR A 48 -0.71 -0.95 -4.05
C THR A 48 -1.33 0.27 -4.70
N LYS A 49 -0.47 1.13 -5.18
CA LYS A 49 -0.90 2.28 -5.96
C LYS A 49 -0.03 2.39 -7.20
N GLU A 50 -0.67 2.62 -8.33
CA GLU A 50 0.02 2.88 -9.59
C GLU A 50 0.07 4.37 -9.82
N PHE A 51 1.22 4.86 -10.20
CA PHE A 51 1.41 6.24 -10.58
C PHE A 51 1.71 6.27 -12.07
N GLY A 52 1.04 7.15 -12.81
CA GLY A 52 1.42 7.42 -14.19
C GLY A 52 2.76 8.13 -14.22
N ALA A 53 3.37 8.20 -15.40
CA ALA A 53 4.69 8.83 -15.53
C ALA A 53 4.68 10.27 -15.04
N ALA A 54 3.64 11.04 -15.35
CA ALA A 54 3.56 12.43 -14.92
C ALA A 54 3.41 12.53 -13.41
N GLU A 55 2.63 11.64 -12.81
CA GLU A 55 2.45 11.63 -11.37
C GLU A 55 3.74 11.25 -10.66
N ALA A 56 4.47 10.30 -11.21
CA ALA A 56 5.74 9.89 -10.62
C ALA A 56 6.73 11.05 -10.64
N GLU A 57 6.77 11.82 -11.71
CA GLU A 57 7.65 12.98 -11.80
C GLU A 57 7.25 14.05 -10.79
N ALA A 58 5.96 14.23 -10.59
CA ALA A 58 5.46 15.24 -9.66
C ALA A 58 5.78 14.89 -8.19
N GLN A 59 6.07 13.63 -7.92
CA GLN A 59 6.38 13.19 -6.56
C GLN A 59 7.83 13.41 -6.16
N GLN A 60 8.66 13.81 -7.06
CA GLN A 60 10.08 13.97 -6.78
C GLN A 60 10.44 15.29 -6.14
#